data_e782cc686f60664df2b2000390ead897
#
_entry.id   e782cc686f60664df2b2000390ead897
#
_cell.length_a   1.000
_cell.length_b   1.000
_cell.length_c   1.000
_cell.angle_alpha   90.00
_cell.angle_beta   90.00
_cell.angle_gamma   90.00
#
_symmetry.space_group_name_H-M   'P 1'
#
loop_
_entity.id
_entity.type
_entity.pdbx_description
1 polymer ?
#
loop_
_entity_poly.entity_id
_entity_poly.type
_entity_poly.pdbx_seq_one_letter_code
_entity_poly.pdbx_strand_id
1 'polypeptide(L)'
;MNRYETILIVDCTLEEEAQKNVVEKLIKQITDGGCEIEKVDEWGKKRLAYPIDYKTDGYFVMVTFKAAPTFIVELERLYRITEGIMKGQTIRL
;
A
#
# COMPACT_ATOMS: atom_id res chain seq x y z
N MET A 1 18.96 5.61 -6.45
CA MET A 1 17.61 5.09 -6.16
C MET A 1 16.61 5.59 -7.18
N ASN A 2 15.64 4.78 -7.52
CA ASN A 2 14.56 5.17 -8.42
C ASN A 2 13.34 5.64 -7.63
N ARG A 3 12.51 6.48 -8.26
CA ARG A 3 11.25 6.91 -7.68
C ARG A 3 10.14 5.96 -8.09
N TYR A 4 9.30 5.62 -7.13
CA TYR A 4 8.16 4.75 -7.35
C TYR A 4 6.92 5.34 -6.70
N GLU A 5 5.78 4.94 -7.25
CA GLU A 5 4.47 5.24 -6.68
C GLU A 5 3.75 3.92 -6.46
N THR A 6 3.27 3.70 -5.25
CA THR A 6 2.52 2.50 -4.93
C THR A 6 1.11 2.86 -4.48
N ILE A 7 0.13 2.13 -5.00
CA ILE A 7 -1.26 2.28 -4.62
C ILE A 7 -1.65 1.04 -3.83
N LEU A 8 -2.13 1.26 -2.61
CA LEU A 8 -2.57 0.21 -1.71
C LEU A 8 -4.08 0.24 -1.60
N ILE A 9 -4.69 -0.93 -1.65
CA ILE A 9 -6.10 -1.09 -1.36
C ILE A 9 -6.21 -1.89 -0.08
N VAL A 10 -6.64 -1.22 0.99
CA VAL A 10 -6.81 -1.82 2.31
C VAL A 10 -8.26 -2.23 2.49
N ASP A 11 -8.48 -3.34 3.18
CA ASP A 11 -9.82 -3.85 3.46
C ASP A 11 -10.62 -2.86 4.31
N CYS A 12 -11.64 -2.25 3.72
CA CYS A 12 -12.45 -1.24 4.40
C CYS A 12 -13.52 -1.85 5.32
N THR A 13 -13.63 -3.18 5.40
CA THR A 13 -14.49 -3.83 6.39
C THR A 13 -13.83 -3.87 7.77
N LEU A 14 -12.52 -3.62 7.83
CA LEU A 14 -11.81 -3.47 9.08
C LEU A 14 -12.23 -2.16 9.76
N GLU A 15 -12.09 -2.13 11.09
CA GLU A 15 -12.28 -0.89 11.84
C GLU A 15 -11.28 0.16 11.36
N GLU A 16 -11.64 1.43 11.48
CA GLU A 16 -10.81 2.54 11.03
C GLU A 16 -9.40 2.49 11.65
N GLU A 17 -9.32 2.17 12.93
CA GLU A 17 -8.05 2.03 13.63
C GLU A 17 -7.20 0.90 13.03
N ALA A 18 -7.83 -0.24 12.72
CA ALA A 18 -7.13 -1.37 12.09
C ALA A 18 -6.62 -1.00 10.70
N GLN A 19 -7.41 -0.24 9.93
CA GLN A 19 -6.99 0.24 8.61
C GLN A 19 -5.75 1.11 8.72
N LYS A 20 -5.73 2.04 9.66
CA LYS A 20 -4.58 2.91 9.90
C LYS A 20 -3.35 2.12 10.31
N ASN A 21 -3.52 1.11 11.16
CA ASN A 21 -2.43 0.27 11.61
C ASN A 21 -1.78 -0.50 10.44
N VAL A 22 -2.58 -0.98 9.49
CA VAL A 22 -2.08 -1.67 8.30
C VAL A 22 -1.22 -0.71 7.47
N VAL A 23 -1.70 0.51 7.24
CA VAL A 23 -0.98 1.52 6.47
C VAL A 23 0.32 1.91 7.17
N GLU A 24 0.27 2.19 8.46
CA GLU A 24 1.45 2.58 9.25
C GLU A 24 2.51 1.47 9.26
N LYS A 25 2.07 0.23 9.42
CA LYS A 25 2.97 -0.92 9.41
C LYS A 25 3.71 -1.02 8.08
N LEU A 26 3.00 -0.84 6.97
CA LEU A 26 3.62 -0.90 5.66
C LEU A 26 4.59 0.25 5.43
N ILE A 27 4.20 1.47 5.82
CA ILE A 27 5.08 2.65 5.72
C ILE A 27 6.37 2.42 6.51
N LYS A 28 6.24 1.87 7.72
CA LYS A 28 7.40 1.54 8.54
C LYS A 28 8.31 0.52 7.86
N GLN A 29 7.74 -0.50 7.25
CA GLN A 29 8.51 -1.51 6.54
C GLN A 29 9.25 -0.91 5.34
N ILE A 30 8.63 0.01 4.61
CA ILE A 30 9.28 0.72 3.52
C ILE A 30 10.45 1.55 4.05
N THR A 31 10.24 2.29 5.12
CA THR A 31 11.28 3.11 5.75
C THR A 31 12.43 2.26 6.27
N ASP A 32 12.12 1.15 6.95
CA ASP A 32 13.12 0.24 7.50
C ASP A 32 13.94 -0.45 6.40
N GLY A 33 13.38 -0.57 5.21
CA GLY A 33 14.07 -1.10 4.04
C GLY A 33 15.08 -0.15 3.40
N GLY A 34 15.32 1.01 4.01
CA GLY A 34 16.24 2.01 3.50
C GLY A 34 15.65 2.92 2.44
N CYS A 35 14.34 2.92 2.29
CA CYS A 35 13.67 3.76 1.31
C CYS A 35 13.35 5.13 1.89
N GLU A 36 13.23 6.12 0.99
CA GLU A 36 12.88 7.48 1.36
C GLU A 36 11.45 7.77 0.91
N ILE A 37 10.57 8.05 1.86
CA ILE A 37 9.18 8.38 1.56
C ILE A 37 9.07 9.87 1.25
N GLU A 38 8.53 10.20 0.08
CA GLU A 38 8.33 11.58 -0.33
C GLU A 38 6.93 12.08 0.01
N LYS A 39 5.91 11.22 -0.18
CA LYS A 39 4.53 11.63 0.01
C LYS A 39 3.66 10.42 0.34
N VAL A 40 2.72 10.64 1.24
CA VAL A 40 1.65 9.68 1.56
C VAL A 40 0.34 10.39 1.33
N ASP A 41 -0.49 9.86 0.43
CA ASP A 41 -1.77 10.45 0.07
C ASP A 41 -2.88 9.43 0.37
N GLU A 42 -3.72 9.74 1.33
CA GLU A 42 -4.84 8.88 1.70
C GLU A 42 -6.09 9.35 0.95
N TRP A 43 -6.52 8.54 -0.01
CA TRP A 43 -7.71 8.87 -0.83
C TRP A 43 -9.02 8.51 -0.14
N GLY A 44 -8.95 7.65 0.86
CA GLY A 44 -10.11 7.20 1.58
C GLY A 44 -10.84 6.04 0.91
N LYS A 45 -12.06 5.79 1.36
CA LYS A 45 -12.88 4.71 0.86
C LYS A 45 -13.38 5.02 -0.54
N LYS A 46 -13.13 4.11 -1.48
CA LYS A 46 -13.59 4.24 -2.86
C LYS A 46 -14.13 2.92 -3.36
N ARG A 47 -15.05 3.02 -4.33
CA ARG A 47 -15.60 1.84 -4.98
C ARG A 47 -14.58 1.24 -5.93
N LEU A 48 -14.43 -0.08 -5.88
CA LEU A 48 -13.54 -0.80 -6.79
C LEU A 48 -14.18 -0.90 -8.17
N ALA A 49 -13.34 -0.89 -9.21
CA ALA A 49 -13.80 -1.05 -10.60
C ALA A 49 -14.41 -2.45 -10.79
N TYR A 50 -13.93 -3.45 -10.06
CA TYR A 50 -14.46 -4.81 -10.03
C TYR A 50 -14.29 -5.37 -8.63
N PRO A 51 -15.15 -6.30 -8.18
CA PRO A 51 -15.03 -6.87 -6.85
C PRO A 51 -13.73 -7.64 -6.65
N ILE A 52 -13.12 -7.49 -5.46
CA ILE A 52 -11.96 -8.28 -5.03
C ILE A 52 -12.41 -9.04 -3.80
N ASP A 53 -12.32 -10.37 -3.81
CA ASP A 53 -12.77 -11.24 -2.72
C ASP A 53 -14.20 -10.91 -2.28
N TYR A 54 -15.09 -10.69 -3.26
CA TYR A 54 -16.50 -10.32 -3.05
C TYR A 54 -16.71 -8.95 -2.39
N LYS A 55 -15.67 -8.15 -2.26
CA LYS A 55 -15.76 -6.79 -1.71
C LYS A 55 -15.81 -5.78 -2.84
N THR A 56 -16.70 -4.81 -2.72
CA THR A 56 -16.91 -3.80 -3.75
C THR A 56 -16.21 -2.48 -3.47
N ASP A 57 -15.77 -2.28 -2.23
CA ASP A 57 -15.10 -1.05 -1.79
C ASP A 57 -13.74 -1.35 -1.16
N GLY A 58 -12.87 -0.37 -1.18
CA GLY A 58 -11.57 -0.44 -0.53
C GLY A 58 -11.12 0.93 -0.05
N TYR A 59 -10.20 0.93 0.91
CA TYR A 59 -9.55 2.14 1.38
C TYR A 59 -8.26 2.34 0.59
N PHE A 60 -8.18 3.42 -0.17
CA PHE A 60 -7.07 3.68 -1.10
C PHE A 60 -6.02 4.59 -0.47
N VAL A 61 -4.77 4.17 -0.54
CA VAL A 61 -3.62 4.96 -0.10
C VAL A 61 -2.56 4.93 -1.20
N MET A 62 -2.04 6.11 -1.54
CA MET A 62 -0.94 6.23 -2.50
C MET A 62 0.30 6.70 -1.77
N VAL A 63 1.42 6.02 -1.98
CA VAL A 63 2.71 6.39 -1.39
C VAL A 63 3.73 6.61 -2.50
N THR A 64 4.38 7.78 -2.49
CA THR A 64 5.49 8.07 -3.40
C THR A 64 6.80 7.98 -2.61
N PHE A 65 7.73 7.19 -3.11
CA PHE A 65 8.97 6.92 -2.39
C PHE A 65 10.13 6.64 -3.33
N LYS A 66 11.34 6.77 -2.81
CA LYS A 66 12.56 6.39 -3.52
C LYS A 66 13.11 5.10 -2.94
N ALA A 67 13.47 4.17 -3.81
CA ALA A 67 13.96 2.87 -3.40
C ALA A 67 14.90 2.27 -4.43
N ALA A 68 15.71 1.29 -4.00
CA ALA A 68 16.47 0.46 -4.91
C ALA A 68 15.52 -0.49 -5.64
N PRO A 69 15.78 -0.80 -6.92
CA PRO A 69 14.90 -1.72 -7.67
C PRO A 69 14.69 -3.07 -7.00
N THR A 70 15.70 -3.57 -6.30
CA THR A 70 15.62 -4.86 -5.58
C THR A 70 14.62 -4.84 -4.44
N PHE A 71 14.34 -3.67 -3.86
CA PHE A 71 13.37 -3.56 -2.78
C PHE A 71 11.94 -3.79 -3.27
N ILE A 72 11.65 -3.50 -4.53
CA ILE A 72 10.29 -3.62 -5.06
C ILE A 72 9.79 -5.07 -5.02
N VAL A 73 10.69 -6.02 -5.27
CA VAL A 73 10.36 -7.46 -5.16
C VAL A 73 9.93 -7.79 -3.73
N GLU A 74 10.67 -7.27 -2.75
CA GLU A 74 10.36 -7.46 -1.32
C GLU A 74 9.04 -6.79 -0.96
N LEU A 75 8.79 -5.59 -1.48
CA LEU A 75 7.56 -4.86 -1.23
C LEU A 75 6.33 -5.62 -1.74
N GLU A 76 6.42 -6.19 -2.94
CA GLU A 76 5.33 -6.99 -3.50
C GLU A 76 5.06 -8.22 -2.65
N ARG A 77 6.11 -8.84 -2.12
CA ARG A 77 5.97 -9.97 -1.20
C ARG A 77 5.26 -9.54 0.08
N LEU A 78 5.60 -8.37 0.62
CA LEU A 78 4.96 -7.81 1.81
C LEU A 78 3.47 -7.59 1.60
N TYR A 79 3.06 -7.15 0.41
CA TYR A 79 1.63 -6.98 0.11
C TYR A 79 0.87 -8.29 0.18
N ARG A 80 1.49 -9.39 -0.25
CA ARG A 80 0.84 -10.70 -0.24
C ARG A 80 0.69 -11.29 1.15
N ILE A 81 1.64 -11.00 2.03
CA ILE A 81 1.66 -11.60 3.39
C ILE A 81 1.08 -10.69 4.46
N THR A 82 0.82 -9.42 4.14
CA THR A 82 0.25 -8.48 5.12
C THR A 82 -1.26 -8.61 5.13
N GLU A 83 -1.80 -9.02 6.28
CA GLU A 83 -3.23 -9.12 6.46
C GLU A 83 -3.86 -7.72 6.40
N GLY A 84 -5.00 -7.60 5.73
CA GLY A 84 -5.71 -6.34 5.58
C GLY A 84 -5.42 -5.62 4.27
N ILE A 85 -4.39 -6.01 3.52
CA ILE A 85 -4.11 -5.45 2.20
C ILE A 85 -4.76 -6.33 1.14
N MET A 86 -5.72 -5.77 0.41
CA MET A 86 -6.43 -6.48 -0.66
C MET A 86 -5.61 -6.52 -1.94
N LYS A 87 -4.92 -5.42 -2.24
CA LYS A 87 -4.10 -5.30 -3.45
C LYS A 87 -3.06 -4.21 -3.26
N GLY A 88 -1.89 -4.41 -3.85
CA GLY A 88 -0.86 -3.38 -3.94
C GLY A 88 -0.32 -3.35 -5.36
N GLN A 89 -0.12 -2.16 -5.90
CA GLN A 89 0.43 -1.97 -7.24
C GLN A 89 1.49 -0.89 -7.20
N THR A 90 2.69 -1.21 -7.68
CA THR A 90 3.81 -0.29 -7.70
C THR A 90 4.18 0.05 -9.13
N ILE A 91 4.34 1.33 -9.41
CA ILE A 91 4.69 1.86 -10.72
C ILE A 91 5.98 2.66 -10.57
N ARG A 92 6.90 2.47 -11.53
CA ARG A 92 8.12 3.28 -11.59
C ARG A 92 7.79 4.61 -12.24
N LEU A 93 8.21 5.68 -11.60
CA LEU A 93 8.04 7.05 -12.11
C LEU A 93 9.22 7.47 -12.98
#